data_bc08aa982db858d3e659c14769958a93
#
_entry.id   bc08aa982db858d3e659c14769958a93
#
_cell.length_a   1.000
_cell.length_b   1.000
_cell.length_c   1.000
_cell.angle_alpha   90.00
_cell.angle_beta   90.00
_cell.angle_gamma   90.00
#
_symmetry.space_group_name_H-M   'P 1'
#
loop_
_entity.id
_entity.type
_entity.pdbx_description
1 polymer ?
#
loop_
_entity_poly.entity_id
_entity_poly.type
_entity_poly.pdbx_seq_one_letter_code
_entity_poly.pdbx_strand_id
1 'polypeptide(L)'
;MPSELTHPGLFIEEASQGPHPITGVPTSVTAFVGVAQAGPLHSPLSITSLAEFESHFGSVTSAPDLWCTVRAFFDNGGKQALVVRVRAPSPHRRTTGLPGSRARKTGLYALERVERFNLLCLTPVTPGADVPIATYRKSLAYCQERRAMLLIDPPAEWEPSSSTLVHGFVNQLIPSQDTLGRTAANAMMYFPRIYVEDPVTTGALRMIGPSGAVAGVIARTDETRGVWKAPAGTEATVAGVPQLPFPMSDSEVGSLSRQGINCLRPFRDRVVVWGGRTLDGRDELGSEWKYINVRRLALFLESSIIEGLTWVALEPNEEPLWTKVRQVVEQFLHEQWKHGALSGIKPDEAFFVKCDQTTMTQQDLDQGRLVCLIGIAPIRPSEFMIFQIVKETANHPP
;
A
#
# COMPACT_ATOMS: atom_id res chain seq x y z
N MET A 1 2.14 -41.29 20.92
CA MET A 1 2.02 -41.72 22.34
C MET A 1 3.41 -41.63 22.93
N PRO A 2 3.63 -40.98 24.07
CA PRO A 2 4.94 -40.99 24.68
C PRO A 2 5.31 -42.46 25.04
N SER A 3 6.48 -42.90 24.59
CA SER A 3 7.04 -44.22 24.93
C SER A 3 7.25 -44.26 26.45
N GLU A 4 6.61 -45.19 27.15
CA GLU A 4 6.92 -45.44 28.58
C GLU A 4 8.39 -45.79 28.75
N LEU A 5 9.12 -44.93 29.44
CA LEU A 5 10.51 -45.15 29.81
C LEU A 5 10.59 -46.24 30.87
N THR A 6 11.03 -47.42 30.48
CA THR A 6 11.03 -48.62 31.37
C THR A 6 12.37 -48.88 32.09
N HIS A 7 13.41 -48.10 31.83
CA HIS A 7 14.73 -48.25 32.47
C HIS A 7 15.52 -46.90 32.49
N PRO A 8 16.42 -46.71 33.44
CA PRO A 8 17.31 -45.54 33.43
C PRO A 8 18.25 -45.56 32.23
N GLY A 9 18.25 -44.48 31.43
CA GLY A 9 19.08 -44.32 30.24
C GLY A 9 19.00 -42.89 29.69
N LEU A 10 19.92 -42.55 28.81
CA LEU A 10 19.83 -41.32 28.02
C LEU A 10 18.90 -41.58 26.83
N PHE A 11 17.75 -40.95 26.83
CA PHE A 11 16.79 -41.02 25.74
C PHE A 11 16.90 -39.72 24.94
N ILE A 12 17.23 -39.82 23.66
CA ILE A 12 17.19 -38.69 22.73
C ILE A 12 15.82 -38.76 22.04
N GLU A 13 14.93 -37.92 22.46
CA GLU A 13 13.68 -37.67 21.72
C GLU A 13 13.97 -36.54 20.75
N GLU A 14 14.11 -36.86 19.48
CA GLU A 14 14.10 -35.82 18.43
C GLU A 14 12.69 -35.25 18.37
N ALA A 15 12.47 -34.19 19.13
CA ALA A 15 11.29 -33.36 18.92
C ALA A 15 11.42 -32.75 17.53
N SER A 16 10.71 -33.34 16.55
CA SER A 16 10.51 -32.67 15.27
C SER A 16 9.91 -31.30 15.59
N GLN A 17 10.65 -30.22 15.34
CA GLN A 17 10.06 -28.88 15.44
C GLN A 17 8.84 -28.89 14.52
N GLY A 18 7.68 -28.71 15.13
CA GLY A 18 6.41 -28.65 14.39
C GLY A 18 6.49 -27.58 13.30
N PRO A 19 5.60 -27.58 12.34
CA PRO A 19 5.62 -26.63 11.24
C PRO A 19 5.72 -25.20 11.79
N HIS A 20 6.68 -24.42 11.32
CA HIS A 20 6.87 -23.02 11.71
C HIS A 20 5.64 -22.22 11.22
N PRO A 21 4.82 -21.67 12.12
CA PRO A 21 3.63 -20.93 11.70
C PRO A 21 4.03 -19.67 10.94
N ILE A 22 3.31 -19.37 9.86
CA ILE A 22 3.49 -18.11 9.13
C ILE A 22 2.92 -16.97 9.98
N THR A 23 3.73 -15.96 10.25
CA THR A 23 3.31 -14.73 10.93
C THR A 23 3.02 -13.65 9.89
N GLY A 24 1.91 -12.93 10.05
CA GLY A 24 1.58 -11.79 9.19
C GLY A 24 2.61 -10.67 9.32
N VAL A 25 3.10 -10.18 8.19
CA VAL A 25 4.06 -9.07 8.15
C VAL A 25 3.37 -7.73 8.36
N PRO A 26 4.09 -6.66 8.76
CA PRO A 26 3.54 -5.30 8.79
C PRO A 26 2.97 -4.87 7.43
N THR A 27 1.87 -4.09 7.45
CA THR A 27 1.15 -3.67 6.23
C THR A 27 1.25 -2.18 5.93
N SER A 28 1.67 -1.35 6.89
CA SER A 28 1.57 0.11 6.82
C SER A 28 2.89 0.86 7.09
N VAL A 29 4.04 0.19 7.08
CA VAL A 29 5.35 0.86 7.14
C VAL A 29 5.48 1.77 5.92
N THR A 30 5.51 3.08 6.16
CA THR A 30 5.48 4.09 5.10
C THR A 30 6.86 4.71 4.88
N ALA A 31 7.36 4.63 3.65
CA ALA A 31 8.60 5.28 3.26
C ALA A 31 8.33 6.68 2.68
N PHE A 32 9.04 7.67 3.19
CA PHE A 32 9.03 9.06 2.71
C PHE A 32 10.39 9.41 2.12
N VAL A 33 10.40 9.94 0.90
CA VAL A 33 11.64 10.37 0.24
C VAL A 33 11.51 11.82 -0.18
N GLY A 34 12.36 12.68 0.36
CA GLY A 34 12.28 14.11 0.09
C GLY A 34 13.43 14.92 0.69
N VAL A 35 13.31 16.23 0.60
CA VAL A 35 14.30 17.18 1.12
C VAL A 35 13.99 17.50 2.58
N ALA A 36 15.01 17.47 3.42
CA ALA A 36 14.93 17.91 4.83
C ALA A 36 16.11 18.81 5.17
N GLN A 37 15.98 19.57 6.25
CA GLN A 37 16.97 20.55 6.69
C GLN A 37 18.27 19.89 7.14
N ALA A 38 18.17 18.84 7.94
CA ALA A 38 19.28 18.15 8.56
C ALA A 38 19.20 16.63 8.32
N GLY A 39 20.06 15.86 8.94
CA GLY A 39 20.07 14.40 8.91
C GLY A 39 20.93 13.79 7.81
N PRO A 40 21.12 12.48 7.84
CA PRO A 40 21.99 11.78 6.88
C PRO A 40 21.38 11.76 5.48
N LEU A 41 22.18 12.02 4.47
CA LEU A 41 21.77 11.93 3.08
C LEU A 41 21.76 10.49 2.60
N HIS A 42 20.66 10.13 1.88
CA HIS A 42 20.52 8.82 1.26
C HIS A 42 20.67 7.64 2.23
N SER A 43 20.28 7.85 3.48
CA SER A 43 20.27 6.82 4.52
C SER A 43 18.88 6.77 5.13
N PRO A 44 18.17 5.65 5.01
CA PRO A 44 16.84 5.51 5.60
C PRO A 44 16.96 5.47 7.13
N LEU A 45 16.14 6.28 7.80
CA LEU A 45 15.97 6.23 9.25
C LEU A 45 14.53 5.85 9.56
N SER A 46 14.32 4.93 10.49
CA SER A 46 13.01 4.58 11.03
C SER A 46 12.66 5.56 12.14
N ILE A 47 11.44 6.07 12.09
CA ILE A 47 10.88 6.99 13.09
C ILE A 47 9.45 6.55 13.43
N THR A 48 9.02 6.88 14.66
CA THR A 48 7.71 6.51 15.19
C THR A 48 6.85 7.72 15.61
N SER A 49 7.40 8.92 15.50
CA SER A 49 6.72 10.17 15.83
C SER A 49 7.26 11.37 15.06
N LEU A 50 6.48 12.46 15.01
CA LEU A 50 6.93 13.72 14.43
C LEU A 50 8.10 14.32 15.24
N ALA A 51 8.10 14.20 16.57
CA ALA A 51 9.19 14.67 17.40
C ALA A 51 10.52 13.96 17.07
N GLU A 52 10.46 12.68 16.77
CA GLU A 52 11.62 11.90 16.34
C GLU A 52 12.10 12.33 14.94
N PHE A 53 11.17 12.65 14.04
CA PHE A 53 11.51 13.27 12.74
C PHE A 53 12.27 14.59 12.95
N GLU A 54 11.76 15.48 13.81
CA GLU A 54 12.37 16.79 14.05
C GLU A 54 13.75 16.67 14.67
N SER A 55 13.96 15.72 15.56
CA SER A 55 15.27 15.48 16.19
C SER A 55 16.35 15.06 15.19
N HIS A 56 15.97 14.30 14.14
CA HIS A 56 16.91 13.80 13.14
C HIS A 56 17.03 14.67 11.90
N PHE A 57 15.92 15.28 11.46
CA PHE A 57 15.83 15.96 10.15
C PHE A 57 15.65 17.47 10.25
N GLY A 58 15.58 18.00 11.48
CA GLY A 58 15.41 19.43 11.78
C GLY A 58 13.97 19.83 11.95
N SER A 59 13.78 20.91 12.69
CA SER A 59 12.49 21.50 12.98
C SER A 59 11.99 22.42 11.84
N VAL A 60 10.82 22.95 12.06
CA VAL A 60 9.92 23.70 11.17
C VAL A 60 10.50 24.93 10.46
N THR A 61 11.68 25.44 10.81
CA THR A 61 12.19 26.76 10.37
C THR A 61 12.19 27.04 8.87
N SER A 62 12.12 26.04 8.02
CA SER A 62 11.98 26.20 6.56
C SER A 62 10.91 25.27 5.95
N ALA A 63 10.07 24.65 6.76
CA ALA A 63 8.94 23.78 6.44
C ALA A 63 9.02 23.14 5.03
N PRO A 64 9.96 22.25 4.78
CA PRO A 64 9.99 21.52 3.51
C PRO A 64 8.73 20.64 3.42
N ASP A 65 8.25 20.39 2.21
CA ASP A 65 7.06 19.57 1.97
C ASP A 65 7.13 18.21 2.65
N LEU A 66 8.34 17.67 2.80
CA LEU A 66 8.57 16.42 3.54
C LEU A 66 8.10 16.49 5.01
N TRP A 67 8.40 17.59 5.70
CA TRP A 67 7.96 17.78 7.09
C TRP A 67 6.42 17.80 7.19
N CYS A 68 5.78 18.59 6.32
CA CYS A 68 4.32 18.67 6.29
C CYS A 68 3.67 17.32 5.97
N THR A 69 4.26 16.57 5.02
CA THR A 69 3.76 15.26 4.61
C THR A 69 3.91 14.21 5.72
N VAL A 70 5.05 14.20 6.43
CA VAL A 70 5.28 13.31 7.57
C VAL A 70 4.40 13.69 8.76
N ARG A 71 4.20 14.98 9.04
CA ARG A 71 3.24 15.45 10.06
C ARG A 71 1.84 14.92 9.74
N ALA A 72 1.38 15.15 8.51
CA ALA A 72 0.05 14.70 8.10
C ALA A 72 -0.11 13.17 8.22
N PHE A 73 0.95 12.39 8.02
CA PHE A 73 0.94 10.95 8.24
C PHE A 73 0.69 10.60 9.71
N PHE A 74 1.45 11.17 10.63
CA PHE A 74 1.29 10.89 12.07
C PHE A 74 -0.04 11.41 12.61
N ASP A 75 -0.48 12.61 12.21
CA ASP A 75 -1.76 13.21 12.61
C ASP A 75 -2.97 12.34 12.17
N ASN A 76 -2.80 11.51 11.14
CA ASN A 76 -3.84 10.62 10.61
C ASN A 76 -3.73 9.15 11.05
N GLY A 77 -2.83 8.84 11.99
CA GLY A 77 -2.72 7.52 12.60
C GLY A 77 -1.58 6.66 12.08
N GLY A 78 -0.63 7.24 11.34
CA GLY A 78 0.63 6.60 11.01
C GLY A 78 1.45 6.28 12.26
N LYS A 79 2.12 5.13 12.28
CA LYS A 79 2.90 4.69 13.45
C LYS A 79 4.37 4.48 13.19
N GLN A 80 4.72 4.07 11.98
CA GLN A 80 6.10 3.81 11.59
C GLN A 80 6.39 4.39 10.22
N ALA A 81 7.38 5.25 10.15
CA ALA A 81 7.86 5.84 8.91
C ALA A 81 9.35 5.57 8.70
N LEU A 82 9.72 5.35 7.44
CA LEU A 82 11.11 5.30 6.98
C LEU A 82 11.37 6.59 6.21
N VAL A 83 12.28 7.43 6.68
CA VAL A 83 12.59 8.70 6.03
C VAL A 83 13.93 8.64 5.33
N VAL A 84 13.93 8.98 4.06
CA VAL A 84 15.14 9.11 3.23
C VAL A 84 15.30 10.56 2.82
N ARG A 85 16.27 11.23 3.40
CA ARG A 85 16.63 12.58 2.99
C ARG A 85 17.38 12.56 1.66
N VAL A 86 16.95 13.38 0.73
CA VAL A 86 17.64 13.64 -0.53
C VAL A 86 18.14 15.07 -0.58
N ARG A 87 19.09 15.32 -1.48
CA ARG A 87 19.66 16.66 -1.63
C ARG A 87 18.72 17.56 -2.44
N ALA A 88 18.53 18.79 -1.98
CA ALA A 88 17.89 19.83 -2.76
C ALA A 88 18.72 20.17 -4.02
N PRO A 89 18.08 20.58 -5.13
CA PRO A 89 18.78 21.12 -6.28
C PRO A 89 19.58 22.37 -5.88
N SER A 90 20.72 22.58 -6.51
CA SER A 90 21.49 23.80 -6.34
C SER A 90 21.83 24.40 -7.72
N PRO A 91 22.10 25.71 -7.81
CA PRO A 91 22.46 26.36 -9.09
C PRO A 91 23.62 25.69 -9.81
N HIS A 92 24.53 25.07 -9.07
CA HIS A 92 25.71 24.41 -9.60
C HIS A 92 25.56 22.91 -9.87
N ARG A 93 24.38 22.32 -9.55
CA ARG A 93 24.10 20.90 -9.74
C ARG A 93 22.67 20.68 -10.22
N ARG A 94 22.53 20.34 -11.49
CA ARG A 94 21.24 20.05 -12.12
C ARG A 94 20.66 18.66 -11.73
N THR A 95 21.44 17.80 -11.05
CA THR A 95 20.97 16.48 -10.65
C THR A 95 20.17 16.60 -9.37
N THR A 96 18.86 16.42 -9.48
CA THR A 96 17.96 16.25 -8.34
C THR A 96 18.29 14.95 -7.63
N GLY A 97 18.15 14.91 -6.29
CA GLY A 97 18.35 13.70 -5.50
C GLY A 97 17.34 12.58 -5.76
N LEU A 98 16.32 12.83 -6.59
CA LEU A 98 15.27 11.89 -6.99
C LEU A 98 15.27 11.69 -8.52
N PRO A 99 15.08 10.43 -8.99
CA PRO A 99 14.93 9.21 -8.21
C PRO A 99 16.24 8.67 -7.60
N GLY A 100 17.39 9.22 -7.93
CA GLY A 100 18.69 8.73 -7.46
C GLY A 100 19.31 7.66 -8.34
N SER A 101 20.28 6.93 -7.79
CA SER A 101 21.03 5.86 -8.47
C SER A 101 20.96 4.55 -7.72
N ARG A 102 20.56 3.47 -8.39
CA ARG A 102 20.48 2.13 -7.81
C ARG A 102 21.86 1.60 -7.44
N ALA A 103 22.84 1.74 -8.34
CA ALA A 103 24.22 1.28 -8.11
C ALA A 103 24.87 1.93 -6.89
N ARG A 104 24.50 3.20 -6.58
CA ARG A 104 25.01 3.94 -5.42
C ARG A 104 24.10 3.85 -4.21
N LYS A 105 22.94 3.21 -4.32
CA LYS A 105 21.88 3.16 -3.30
C LYS A 105 21.53 4.56 -2.78
N THR A 106 21.26 5.51 -3.72
CA THR A 106 20.91 6.90 -3.39
C THR A 106 19.49 7.25 -3.83
N GLY A 107 18.90 8.28 -3.22
CA GLY A 107 17.52 8.69 -3.51
C GLY A 107 16.54 7.62 -3.09
N LEU A 108 15.61 7.28 -3.98
CA LEU A 108 14.65 6.18 -3.81
C LEU A 108 15.35 4.85 -3.47
N TYR A 109 16.45 4.55 -4.15
CA TYR A 109 17.16 3.28 -4.02
C TYR A 109 17.96 3.17 -2.71
N ALA A 110 18.00 4.20 -1.86
CA ALA A 110 18.47 4.06 -0.49
C ALA A 110 17.63 3.06 0.31
N LEU A 111 16.35 2.89 -0.04
CA LEU A 111 15.44 1.90 0.55
C LEU A 111 15.84 0.44 0.30
N GLU A 112 16.84 0.15 -0.54
CA GLU A 112 17.43 -1.20 -0.64
C GLU A 112 18.19 -1.64 0.62
N ARG A 113 18.46 -0.68 1.54
CA ARG A 113 19.09 -0.98 2.84
C ARG A 113 18.11 -1.39 3.93
N VAL A 114 16.81 -1.28 3.66
CA VAL A 114 15.76 -1.71 4.59
C VAL A 114 15.09 -2.96 4.04
N GLU A 115 14.69 -3.82 4.94
CA GLU A 115 14.06 -5.08 4.58
C GLU A 115 12.72 -4.84 3.90
N ARG A 116 11.88 -3.99 4.47
CA ARG A 116 10.50 -3.78 4.03
C ARG A 116 10.02 -2.34 4.19
N PHE A 117 9.18 -1.96 3.26
CA PHE A 117 8.20 -0.88 3.38
C PHE A 117 6.96 -1.27 2.57
N ASN A 118 5.80 -0.76 2.95
CA ASN A 118 4.52 -1.12 2.33
C ASN A 118 3.95 0.01 1.47
N LEU A 119 4.20 1.25 1.88
CA LEU A 119 3.71 2.46 1.22
C LEU A 119 4.89 3.37 0.90
N LEU A 120 4.85 4.04 -0.24
CA LEU A 120 5.86 5.02 -0.67
C LEU A 120 5.21 6.35 -0.98
N CYS A 121 5.68 7.40 -0.32
CA CYS A 121 5.34 8.80 -0.57
C CYS A 121 6.59 9.56 -1.03
N LEU A 122 6.47 10.31 -2.10
CA LEU A 122 7.53 11.17 -2.60
C LEU A 122 7.12 12.62 -2.43
N THR A 123 8.04 13.44 -1.94
CA THR A 123 7.79 14.88 -1.89
C THR A 123 8.66 15.61 -2.93
N PRO A 124 8.18 16.75 -3.44
CA PRO A 124 8.97 17.56 -4.37
C PRO A 124 10.33 17.94 -3.78
N VAL A 125 11.35 17.96 -4.61
CA VAL A 125 12.69 18.43 -4.20
C VAL A 125 12.81 19.95 -4.20
N THR A 126 11.90 20.64 -4.89
CA THR A 126 11.74 22.10 -4.88
C THR A 126 10.40 22.43 -4.25
N PRO A 127 10.35 23.30 -3.24
CA PRO A 127 9.09 23.68 -2.59
C PRO A 127 8.05 24.19 -3.60
N GLY A 128 6.82 23.74 -3.49
CA GLY A 128 5.71 24.14 -4.36
C GLY A 128 5.73 23.57 -5.78
N ALA A 129 6.75 22.79 -6.15
CA ALA A 129 6.81 22.10 -7.44
C ALA A 129 6.07 20.75 -7.36
N ASP A 130 5.97 20.08 -8.51
CA ASP A 130 5.47 18.73 -8.62
C ASP A 130 6.61 17.69 -8.65
N VAL A 131 6.32 16.47 -8.24
CA VAL A 131 7.22 15.36 -8.49
C VAL A 131 7.13 14.98 -9.97
N PRO A 132 8.26 14.95 -10.72
CA PRO A 132 8.23 14.66 -12.15
C PRO A 132 7.65 13.25 -12.44
N ILE A 133 6.84 13.13 -13.50
CA ILE A 133 6.24 11.86 -13.95
C ILE A 133 7.30 10.77 -14.15
N ALA A 134 8.46 11.13 -14.70
CA ALA A 134 9.56 10.18 -14.88
C ALA A 134 10.08 9.60 -13.54
N THR A 135 9.99 10.38 -12.45
CA THR A 135 10.31 9.91 -11.10
C THR A 135 9.24 8.95 -10.60
N TYR A 136 7.96 9.31 -10.74
CA TYR A 136 6.85 8.41 -10.38
C TYR A 136 6.90 7.10 -11.14
N ARG A 137 7.20 7.12 -12.46
CA ARG A 137 7.32 5.89 -13.26
C ARG A 137 8.40 4.95 -12.73
N LYS A 138 9.58 5.47 -12.40
CA LYS A 138 10.66 4.66 -11.81
C LYS A 138 10.30 4.15 -10.41
N SER A 139 9.61 4.98 -9.62
CA SER A 139 9.16 4.61 -8.28
C SER A 139 8.08 3.54 -8.31
N LEU A 140 7.21 3.57 -9.30
CA LEU A 140 6.17 2.57 -9.50
C LEU A 140 6.77 1.20 -9.83
N ALA A 141 7.72 1.13 -10.77
CA ALA A 141 8.45 -0.10 -11.07
C ALA A 141 9.19 -0.63 -9.81
N TYR A 142 9.80 0.26 -9.04
CA TYR A 142 10.48 -0.10 -7.80
C TYR A 142 9.50 -0.60 -6.73
N CYS A 143 8.32 0.01 -6.57
CA CYS A 143 7.29 -0.48 -5.65
C CYS A 143 6.79 -1.87 -6.05
N GLN A 144 6.64 -2.15 -7.33
CA GLN A 144 6.28 -3.48 -7.82
C GLN A 144 7.33 -4.53 -7.41
N GLU A 145 8.62 -4.26 -7.61
CA GLU A 145 9.72 -5.13 -7.19
C GLU A 145 9.73 -5.37 -5.68
N ARG A 146 9.40 -4.34 -4.90
CA ARG A 146 9.45 -4.35 -3.44
C ARG A 146 8.13 -4.76 -2.77
N ARG A 147 7.13 -5.19 -3.54
CA ARG A 147 5.77 -5.51 -3.05
C ARG A 147 5.15 -4.40 -2.21
N ALA A 148 5.33 -3.15 -2.65
CA ALA A 148 4.83 -1.94 -2.01
C ALA A 148 3.84 -1.21 -2.91
N MET A 149 3.10 -0.25 -2.33
CA MET A 149 2.18 0.64 -3.05
C MET A 149 2.74 2.05 -3.11
N LEU A 150 2.65 2.68 -4.28
CA LEU A 150 3.02 4.08 -4.49
C LEU A 150 1.80 4.97 -4.31
N LEU A 151 1.90 5.98 -3.44
CA LEU A 151 0.95 7.07 -3.36
C LEU A 151 1.44 8.22 -4.25
N ILE A 152 0.57 8.65 -5.16
CA ILE A 152 0.89 9.70 -6.13
C ILE A 152 0.08 10.93 -5.79
N ASP A 153 0.77 12.05 -5.63
CA ASP A 153 0.15 13.35 -5.46
C ASP A 153 -0.23 13.94 -6.83
N PRO A 154 -1.40 14.56 -6.95
CA PRO A 154 -1.84 15.18 -8.20
C PRO A 154 -1.00 16.42 -8.49
N PRO A 155 -0.79 16.79 -9.76
CA PRO A 155 -0.20 18.07 -10.13
C PRO A 155 -0.94 19.25 -9.49
N ALA A 156 -0.21 20.31 -9.16
CA ALA A 156 -0.78 21.47 -8.46
C ALA A 156 -1.80 22.24 -9.32
N GLU A 157 -1.66 22.16 -10.64
CA GLU A 157 -2.53 22.83 -11.62
C GLU A 157 -3.87 22.15 -11.91
N TRP A 158 -4.09 20.95 -11.33
CA TRP A 158 -5.32 20.20 -11.62
C TRP A 158 -6.51 20.79 -10.90
N GLU A 159 -7.61 20.94 -11.67
CA GLU A 159 -8.94 21.30 -11.22
C GLU A 159 -9.92 20.12 -11.41
N PRO A 160 -11.11 20.14 -10.79
CA PRO A 160 -12.11 19.06 -10.95
C PRO A 160 -12.50 18.78 -12.40
N SER A 161 -12.50 19.80 -13.26
CA SER A 161 -12.79 19.70 -14.69
C SER A 161 -11.65 19.15 -15.54
N SER A 162 -10.47 18.90 -14.97
CA SER A 162 -9.25 18.51 -15.69
C SER A 162 -9.22 17.06 -16.20
N SER A 163 -10.37 16.45 -16.52
CA SER A 163 -10.46 15.04 -16.91
C SER A 163 -9.50 14.63 -18.04
N THR A 164 -9.29 15.51 -19.01
CA THR A 164 -8.34 15.27 -20.13
C THR A 164 -6.88 15.28 -19.66
N LEU A 165 -6.53 16.21 -18.76
CA LEU A 165 -5.19 16.28 -18.17
C LEU A 165 -4.91 15.04 -17.32
N VAL A 166 -5.89 14.58 -16.54
CA VAL A 166 -5.81 13.35 -15.74
C VAL A 166 -5.53 12.15 -16.63
N HIS A 167 -6.29 11.98 -17.70
CA HIS A 167 -6.10 10.88 -18.65
C HIS A 167 -4.70 10.93 -19.30
N GLY A 168 -4.27 12.11 -19.71
CA GLY A 168 -2.92 12.32 -20.27
C GLY A 168 -1.80 11.97 -19.27
N PHE A 169 -1.95 12.36 -18.01
CA PHE A 169 -1.00 12.05 -16.94
C PHE A 169 -0.91 10.55 -16.66
N VAL A 170 -2.05 9.89 -16.48
CA VAL A 170 -2.10 8.46 -16.20
C VAL A 170 -1.49 7.65 -17.36
N ASN A 171 -1.79 8.01 -18.60
CA ASN A 171 -1.20 7.35 -19.78
C ASN A 171 0.31 7.57 -19.90
N GLN A 172 0.82 8.73 -19.49
CA GLN A 172 2.27 8.96 -19.43
C GLN A 172 2.93 8.21 -18.28
N LEU A 173 2.23 8.01 -17.17
CA LEU A 173 2.75 7.30 -16.01
C LEU A 173 2.89 5.80 -16.28
N ILE A 174 1.89 5.21 -16.94
CA ILE A 174 1.82 3.78 -17.23
C ILE A 174 2.33 3.55 -18.64
N PRO A 175 3.43 2.79 -18.83
CA PRO A 175 3.94 2.49 -20.16
C PRO A 175 2.87 1.74 -21.00
N SER A 176 2.68 2.15 -22.23
CA SER A 176 1.75 1.50 -23.18
C SER A 176 2.10 0.03 -23.49
N GLN A 177 3.30 -0.41 -23.15
CA GLN A 177 3.78 -1.78 -23.28
C GLN A 177 3.60 -2.64 -22.02
N ASP A 178 3.00 -2.11 -20.98
CA ASP A 178 2.60 -2.91 -19.80
C ASP A 178 1.38 -3.76 -20.17
N THR A 179 1.60 -4.73 -21.05
CA THR A 179 0.59 -5.64 -21.61
C THR A 179 -0.10 -6.50 -20.54
N LEU A 180 0.44 -6.51 -19.31
CA LEU A 180 -0.11 -7.26 -18.18
C LEU A 180 -0.82 -6.37 -17.14
N GLY A 181 -0.82 -5.04 -17.31
CA GLY A 181 -1.53 -4.11 -16.39
C GLY A 181 -1.03 -4.09 -14.94
N ARG A 182 -0.05 -4.93 -14.61
CA ARG A 182 0.35 -5.21 -13.23
C ARG A 182 1.07 -4.06 -12.54
N THR A 183 1.71 -3.17 -13.32
CA THR A 183 2.46 -2.06 -12.75
C THR A 183 1.51 -1.03 -12.13
N ALA A 184 0.43 -0.68 -12.83
CA ALA A 184 -0.58 0.27 -12.35
C ALA A 184 -1.32 -0.18 -11.09
N ALA A 185 -1.41 -1.50 -10.86
CA ALA A 185 -2.02 -2.06 -9.66
C ALA A 185 -1.29 -1.69 -8.36
N ASN A 186 0.00 -1.35 -8.43
CA ASN A 186 0.79 -0.92 -7.28
C ASN A 186 0.81 0.60 -7.08
N ALA A 187 -0.08 1.35 -7.75
CA ALA A 187 -0.22 2.79 -7.57
C ALA A 187 -1.63 3.19 -7.17
N MET A 188 -1.72 4.24 -6.38
CA MET A 188 -2.97 4.91 -6.03
C MET A 188 -2.76 6.42 -6.04
N MET A 189 -3.78 7.15 -6.49
CA MET A 189 -3.77 8.60 -6.53
C MET A 189 -5.03 9.14 -5.86
N TYR A 190 -4.85 10.25 -5.14
CA TYR A 190 -5.92 10.94 -4.44
C TYR A 190 -5.97 12.40 -4.86
N PHE A 191 -7.15 12.92 -5.12
CA PHE A 191 -7.42 14.28 -5.55
C PHE A 191 -8.52 14.91 -4.69
N PRO A 192 -8.45 16.19 -4.39
CA PRO A 192 -7.44 17.17 -4.76
C PRO A 192 -6.22 17.16 -3.80
N ARG A 193 -5.29 18.09 -4.01
CA ARG A 193 -4.33 18.49 -2.97
C ARG A 193 -5.09 19.03 -1.76
N ILE A 194 -4.42 19.10 -0.63
CA ILE A 194 -5.02 19.54 0.64
C ILE A 194 -4.36 20.81 1.14
N TYR A 195 -5.13 21.67 1.80
CA TYR A 195 -4.59 22.74 2.60
C TYR A 195 -4.32 22.24 4.02
N VAL A 196 -3.17 22.56 4.56
CA VAL A 196 -2.78 22.34 5.95
C VAL A 196 -2.33 23.66 6.54
N GLU A 197 -2.36 23.79 7.86
CA GLU A 197 -1.79 24.97 8.52
C GLU A 197 -0.29 25.07 8.24
N ASP A 198 0.14 26.26 7.79
CA ASP A 198 1.56 26.53 7.58
C ASP A 198 2.25 26.63 8.96
N PRO A 199 3.22 25.75 9.23
CA PRO A 199 3.85 25.73 10.55
C PRO A 199 4.79 26.91 10.79
N VAL A 200 5.16 27.67 9.76
CA VAL A 200 6.05 28.84 9.85
C VAL A 200 5.25 30.12 9.99
N THR A 201 4.14 30.24 9.27
CA THR A 201 3.34 31.46 9.21
C THR A 201 1.98 31.21 9.91
N THR A 202 1.85 31.65 11.13
CA THR A 202 0.62 31.50 11.92
C THR A 202 -0.60 32.01 11.17
N GLY A 203 -1.64 31.18 11.05
CA GLY A 203 -2.89 31.51 10.36
C GLY A 203 -2.83 31.43 8.84
N ALA A 204 -1.67 31.10 8.24
CA ALA A 204 -1.58 30.83 6.82
C ALA A 204 -1.86 29.37 6.50
N LEU A 205 -2.35 29.10 5.29
CA LEU A 205 -2.55 27.77 4.76
C LEU A 205 -1.51 27.46 3.70
N ARG A 206 -1.04 26.22 3.71
CA ARG A 206 -0.11 25.69 2.72
C ARG A 206 -0.75 24.54 1.96
N MET A 207 -0.65 24.56 0.64
CA MET A 207 -1.12 23.47 -0.20
C MET A 207 -0.04 22.39 -0.34
N ILE A 208 -0.38 21.15 0.02
CA ILE A 208 0.50 19.97 -0.10
C ILE A 208 -0.20 18.83 -0.82
N GLY A 209 0.58 17.83 -1.24
CA GLY A 209 0.03 16.56 -1.71
C GLY A 209 -0.67 15.80 -0.59
N PRO A 210 -1.75 15.05 -0.87
CA PRO A 210 -2.50 14.31 0.15
C PRO A 210 -1.83 13.00 0.58
N SER A 211 -0.76 12.55 -0.07
CA SER A 211 -0.17 11.21 0.09
C SER A 211 0.17 10.89 1.55
N GLY A 212 0.74 11.83 2.31
CA GLY A 212 1.07 11.61 3.71
C GLY A 212 -0.16 11.41 4.58
N ALA A 213 -1.16 12.27 4.46
CA ALA A 213 -2.41 12.16 5.21
C ALA A 213 -3.13 10.84 4.90
N VAL A 214 -3.23 10.49 3.62
CA VAL A 214 -3.86 9.25 3.18
C VAL A 214 -3.08 8.02 3.65
N ALA A 215 -1.76 8.03 3.61
CA ALA A 215 -0.94 6.95 4.17
C ALA A 215 -1.22 6.75 5.67
N GLY A 216 -1.43 7.83 6.42
CA GLY A 216 -1.86 7.78 7.82
C GLY A 216 -3.25 7.15 7.98
N VAL A 217 -4.23 7.56 7.15
CA VAL A 217 -5.58 6.95 7.14
C VAL A 217 -5.51 5.46 6.81
N ILE A 218 -4.67 5.06 5.87
CA ILE A 218 -4.43 3.66 5.53
C ILE A 218 -3.88 2.90 6.75
N ALA A 219 -2.85 3.43 7.42
CA ALA A 219 -2.25 2.81 8.60
C ALA A 219 -3.27 2.62 9.73
N ARG A 220 -4.07 3.64 10.01
CA ARG A 220 -5.16 3.57 11.00
C ARG A 220 -6.22 2.54 10.62
N THR A 221 -6.59 2.47 9.35
CA THR A 221 -7.57 1.49 8.86
C THR A 221 -7.05 0.06 9.01
N ASP A 222 -5.79 -0.17 8.65
CA ASP A 222 -5.14 -1.47 8.80
C ASP A 222 -5.15 -1.95 10.25
N GLU A 223 -4.82 -1.05 11.17
CA GLU A 223 -4.77 -1.39 12.59
C GLU A 223 -6.15 -1.71 13.18
N THR A 224 -7.16 -0.94 12.79
CA THR A 224 -8.49 -1.06 13.40
C THR A 224 -9.40 -2.06 12.70
N ARG A 225 -9.22 -2.30 11.42
CA ARG A 225 -10.12 -3.07 10.56
C ARG A 225 -9.42 -4.13 9.71
N GLY A 226 -8.09 -4.12 9.64
CA GLY A 226 -7.29 -5.01 8.80
C GLY A 226 -7.04 -4.47 7.39
N VAL A 227 -5.97 -4.98 6.75
CA VAL A 227 -5.51 -4.57 5.40
C VAL A 227 -6.55 -4.81 4.29
N TRP A 228 -7.47 -5.73 4.52
CA TRP A 228 -8.58 -6.07 3.62
C TRP A 228 -9.71 -5.07 3.59
N LYS A 229 -9.76 -4.12 4.54
CA LYS A 229 -10.75 -3.04 4.54
C LYS A 229 -10.28 -1.91 3.63
N ALA A 230 -11.14 -1.50 2.69
CA ALA A 230 -10.86 -0.32 1.87
C ALA A 230 -10.71 0.92 2.76
N PRO A 231 -9.61 1.70 2.64
CA PRO A 231 -9.38 2.92 3.43
C PRO A 231 -10.19 4.10 2.87
N ALA A 232 -11.50 3.93 2.82
CA ALA A 232 -12.44 4.88 2.22
C ALA A 232 -13.79 4.84 2.93
N GLY A 233 -14.57 5.90 2.74
CA GLY A 233 -15.91 6.08 3.33
C GLY A 233 -15.89 6.98 4.56
N THR A 234 -17.01 7.02 5.28
CA THR A 234 -17.24 7.96 6.39
C THR A 234 -16.32 7.76 7.60
N GLU A 235 -15.74 6.57 7.75
CA GLU A 235 -14.75 6.26 8.80
C GLU A 235 -13.34 6.73 8.43
N ALA A 236 -13.05 6.89 7.13
CA ALA A 236 -11.76 7.30 6.60
C ALA A 236 -11.58 8.83 6.64
N THR A 237 -11.72 9.42 7.83
CA THR A 237 -11.59 10.86 8.05
C THR A 237 -10.14 11.30 7.93
N VAL A 238 -9.93 12.51 7.39
CA VAL A 238 -8.61 13.13 7.24
C VAL A 238 -8.51 14.29 8.23
N ALA A 239 -7.63 14.16 9.20
CA ALA A 239 -7.35 15.21 10.19
C ALA A 239 -6.35 16.24 9.65
N GLY A 240 -6.37 17.45 10.23
CA GLY A 240 -5.41 18.51 9.89
C GLY A 240 -5.64 19.17 8.52
N VAL A 241 -6.83 18.98 7.93
CA VAL A 241 -7.22 19.57 6.65
C VAL A 241 -8.41 20.52 6.86
N PRO A 242 -8.16 21.81 7.10
CA PRO A 242 -9.22 22.79 7.34
C PRO A 242 -10.12 23.02 6.12
N GLN A 243 -9.57 22.87 4.92
CA GLN A 243 -10.35 23.01 3.68
C GLN A 243 -9.70 22.28 2.52
N LEU A 244 -10.52 21.98 1.50
CA LEU A 244 -10.07 21.52 0.19
C LEU A 244 -10.01 22.70 -0.80
N PRO A 245 -9.14 22.65 -1.83
CA PRO A 245 -9.02 23.73 -2.82
C PRO A 245 -10.30 24.04 -3.57
N PHE A 246 -11.10 23.01 -3.85
CA PHE A 246 -12.32 23.13 -4.65
C PHE A 246 -13.45 22.29 -4.06
N PRO A 247 -14.72 22.74 -4.21
CA PRO A 247 -15.87 21.85 -4.13
C PRO A 247 -15.89 20.95 -5.38
N MET A 248 -16.30 19.71 -5.23
CA MET A 248 -16.49 18.77 -6.34
C MET A 248 -17.92 18.28 -6.37
N SER A 249 -18.54 18.31 -7.56
CA SER A 249 -19.83 17.69 -7.83
C SER A 249 -19.73 16.17 -7.89
N ASP A 250 -20.83 15.46 -7.69
CA ASP A 250 -20.87 13.99 -7.83
C ASP A 250 -20.50 13.52 -9.24
N SER A 251 -20.80 14.32 -10.26
CA SER A 251 -20.44 14.05 -11.65
C SER A 251 -18.92 14.07 -11.86
N GLU A 252 -18.22 15.06 -11.30
CA GLU A 252 -16.77 15.19 -11.37
C GLU A 252 -16.09 14.05 -10.61
N VAL A 253 -16.56 13.75 -9.39
CA VAL A 253 -16.09 12.61 -8.60
C VAL A 253 -16.27 11.31 -9.36
N GLY A 254 -17.43 11.10 -9.99
CA GLY A 254 -17.72 9.93 -10.82
C GLY A 254 -16.79 9.83 -12.03
N SER A 255 -16.48 10.96 -12.67
CA SER A 255 -15.56 11.00 -13.82
C SER A 255 -14.12 10.62 -13.42
N LEU A 256 -13.62 11.16 -12.31
CA LEU A 256 -12.31 10.84 -11.76
C LEU A 256 -12.23 9.37 -11.31
N SER A 257 -13.26 8.89 -10.62
CA SER A 257 -13.34 7.49 -10.15
C SER A 257 -13.25 6.50 -11.31
N ARG A 258 -13.95 6.77 -12.45
CA ARG A 258 -13.83 5.91 -13.65
C ARG A 258 -12.42 5.84 -14.22
N GLN A 259 -11.59 6.83 -13.94
CA GLN A 259 -10.18 6.88 -14.33
C GLN A 259 -9.22 6.31 -13.26
N GLY A 260 -9.75 5.71 -12.19
CA GLY A 260 -8.95 5.14 -11.10
C GLY A 260 -8.42 6.19 -10.10
N ILE A 261 -8.94 7.41 -10.12
CA ILE A 261 -8.56 8.49 -9.19
C ILE A 261 -9.54 8.51 -8.02
N ASN A 262 -9.01 8.49 -6.81
CA ASN A 262 -9.78 8.57 -5.59
C ASN A 262 -9.93 10.03 -5.15
N CYS A 263 -11.11 10.40 -4.64
CA CYS A 263 -11.36 11.76 -4.23
C CYS A 263 -11.32 11.94 -2.71
N LEU A 264 -10.86 13.10 -2.27
CA LEU A 264 -11.10 13.61 -0.93
C LEU A 264 -12.36 14.49 -0.99
N ARG A 265 -13.29 14.30 -0.07
CA ARG A 265 -14.56 15.04 -0.07
C ARG A 265 -14.89 15.59 1.31
N PRO A 266 -15.52 16.75 1.38
CA PRO A 266 -16.16 17.18 2.61
C PRO A 266 -17.34 16.26 2.92
N PHE A 267 -17.43 15.81 4.15
CA PHE A 267 -18.56 15.05 4.68
C PHE A 267 -18.92 15.61 6.05
N ARG A 268 -20.05 16.31 6.13
CA ARG A 268 -20.42 17.13 7.28
C ARG A 268 -19.32 18.16 7.58
N ASP A 269 -18.72 18.10 8.78
CA ASP A 269 -17.66 18.95 9.30
C ASP A 269 -16.23 18.42 9.07
N ARG A 270 -16.07 17.33 8.29
CA ARG A 270 -14.80 16.62 8.11
C ARG A 270 -14.50 16.38 6.65
N VAL A 271 -13.22 16.21 6.35
CA VAL A 271 -12.77 15.68 5.06
C VAL A 271 -12.63 14.16 5.21
N VAL A 272 -13.09 13.43 4.21
CA VAL A 272 -12.99 11.95 4.15
C VAL A 272 -12.34 11.50 2.86
N VAL A 273 -11.70 10.36 2.91
CA VAL A 273 -11.25 9.64 1.72
C VAL A 273 -12.47 8.97 1.08
N TRP A 274 -12.73 9.30 -0.21
CA TRP A 274 -13.88 8.82 -0.96
C TRP A 274 -13.45 8.13 -2.24
N GLY A 275 -13.10 6.85 -2.13
CA GLY A 275 -12.61 6.01 -3.19
C GLY A 275 -11.49 5.07 -2.71
N GLY A 276 -11.44 3.87 -3.26
CA GLY A 276 -10.49 2.83 -2.90
C GLY A 276 -9.95 2.09 -4.12
N ARG A 277 -9.75 2.80 -5.25
CA ARG A 277 -9.26 2.23 -6.50
C ARG A 277 -7.77 2.41 -6.67
N THR A 278 -7.12 1.42 -7.24
CA THR A 278 -5.76 1.55 -7.80
C THR A 278 -5.81 2.30 -9.13
N LEU A 279 -4.67 2.68 -9.68
CA LEU A 279 -4.63 3.23 -11.05
C LEU A 279 -4.95 2.18 -12.14
N ASP A 280 -4.91 0.90 -11.79
CA ASP A 280 -5.41 -0.19 -12.63
C ASP A 280 -6.94 -0.37 -12.50
N GLY A 281 -7.56 0.37 -11.60
CA GLY A 281 -9.00 0.36 -11.31
C GLY A 281 -9.84 1.17 -12.27
N ARG A 282 -9.33 1.55 -13.44
CA ARG A 282 -10.10 2.19 -14.50
C ARG A 282 -11.19 1.26 -15.02
N ASP A 283 -12.40 1.77 -15.18
CA ASP A 283 -13.54 0.93 -15.56
C ASP A 283 -13.35 0.24 -16.91
N GLU A 284 -12.61 0.84 -17.84
CA GLU A 284 -12.28 0.29 -19.17
C GLU A 284 -11.38 -0.96 -19.13
N LEU A 285 -10.63 -1.17 -18.04
CA LEU A 285 -9.65 -2.26 -17.95
C LEU A 285 -10.23 -3.56 -17.40
N GLY A 286 -11.32 -3.52 -16.63
CA GLY A 286 -11.90 -4.70 -15.99
C GLY A 286 -10.94 -5.47 -15.08
N SER A 287 -9.94 -4.82 -14.51
CA SER A 287 -8.85 -5.44 -13.77
C SER A 287 -9.33 -6.12 -12.48
N GLU A 288 -8.76 -7.27 -12.16
CA GLU A 288 -8.91 -7.94 -10.87
C GLU A 288 -8.31 -7.11 -9.71
N TRP A 289 -7.32 -6.26 -10.02
CA TRP A 289 -6.62 -5.39 -9.08
C TRP A 289 -7.26 -3.99 -8.97
N LYS A 290 -8.51 -3.86 -9.35
CA LYS A 290 -9.26 -2.61 -9.31
C LYS A 290 -9.20 -1.92 -7.95
N TYR A 291 -9.21 -2.68 -6.85
CA TYR A 291 -9.35 -2.14 -5.50
C TYR A 291 -8.05 -2.21 -4.70
N ILE A 292 -7.76 -1.11 -3.99
CA ILE A 292 -6.55 -0.95 -3.16
C ILE A 292 -6.48 -2.03 -2.08
N ASN A 293 -7.58 -2.30 -1.38
CA ASN A 293 -7.61 -3.31 -0.33
C ASN A 293 -7.35 -4.73 -0.88
N VAL A 294 -7.85 -5.05 -2.07
CA VAL A 294 -7.61 -6.34 -2.73
C VAL A 294 -6.12 -6.49 -3.07
N ARG A 295 -5.54 -5.46 -3.70
CA ARG A 295 -4.11 -5.49 -4.05
C ARG A 295 -3.22 -5.54 -2.81
N ARG A 296 -3.51 -4.73 -1.79
CA ARG A 296 -2.74 -4.70 -0.54
C ARG A 296 -2.85 -6.01 0.24
N LEU A 297 -4.03 -6.63 0.28
CA LEU A 297 -4.20 -7.96 0.85
C LEU A 297 -3.32 -9.00 0.13
N ALA A 298 -3.31 -9.01 -1.20
CA ALA A 298 -2.45 -9.92 -1.95
C ALA A 298 -0.96 -9.70 -1.63
N LEU A 299 -0.49 -8.43 -1.61
CA LEU A 299 0.89 -8.09 -1.24
C LEU A 299 1.25 -8.52 0.20
N PHE A 300 0.31 -8.40 1.13
CA PHE A 300 0.47 -8.86 2.51
C PHE A 300 0.60 -10.38 2.57
N LEU A 301 -0.30 -11.12 1.93
CA LEU A 301 -0.28 -12.58 1.91
C LEU A 301 0.99 -13.11 1.23
N GLU A 302 1.34 -12.58 0.04
CA GLU A 302 2.57 -12.91 -0.67
C GLU A 302 3.82 -12.72 0.20
N SER A 303 3.92 -11.57 0.86
CA SER A 303 5.07 -11.23 1.68
C SER A 303 5.16 -12.11 2.94
N SER A 304 4.03 -12.36 3.61
CA SER A 304 3.97 -13.19 4.81
C SER A 304 4.33 -14.65 4.50
N ILE A 305 3.81 -15.18 3.40
CA ILE A 305 4.09 -16.56 2.97
C ILE A 305 5.56 -16.71 2.58
N ILE A 306 6.11 -15.78 1.79
CA ILE A 306 7.53 -15.84 1.39
C ILE A 306 8.44 -15.81 2.61
N GLU A 307 8.17 -14.93 3.58
CA GLU A 307 8.98 -14.84 4.80
C GLU A 307 8.82 -16.09 5.69
N GLY A 308 7.57 -16.54 5.87
CA GLY A 308 7.27 -17.70 6.69
C GLY A 308 7.77 -19.03 6.11
N LEU A 309 8.07 -19.08 4.81
CA LEU A 309 8.62 -20.27 4.14
C LEU A 309 10.14 -20.22 3.91
N THR A 310 10.87 -19.31 4.53
CA THR A 310 12.35 -19.23 4.39
C THR A 310 13.07 -20.51 4.82
N TRP A 311 12.51 -21.29 5.74
CA TRP A 311 13.02 -22.57 6.19
C TRP A 311 13.01 -23.67 5.12
N VAL A 312 12.20 -23.51 4.05
CA VAL A 312 12.11 -24.48 2.93
C VAL A 312 13.42 -24.51 2.13
N ALA A 313 14.21 -23.44 2.18
CA ALA A 313 15.48 -23.39 1.48
C ALA A 313 16.42 -24.49 1.97
N LEU A 314 16.96 -25.27 1.03
CA LEU A 314 17.88 -26.41 1.27
C LEU A 314 17.22 -27.69 1.84
N GLU A 315 15.90 -27.73 2.01
CA GLU A 315 15.18 -28.96 2.32
C GLU A 315 15.06 -29.86 1.07
N PRO A 316 15.02 -31.18 1.22
CA PRO A 316 14.77 -32.10 0.08
C PRO A 316 13.43 -31.81 -0.56
N ASN A 317 13.43 -31.58 -1.89
CA ASN A 317 12.21 -31.22 -2.65
C ASN A 317 11.37 -32.46 -2.99
N GLU A 318 10.71 -33.03 -1.99
CA GLU A 318 9.95 -34.27 -2.02
C GLU A 318 8.56 -34.09 -1.35
N GLU A 319 7.70 -35.11 -1.51
CA GLU A 319 6.31 -35.12 -0.98
C GLU A 319 6.19 -34.74 0.52
N PRO A 320 7.07 -35.17 1.44
CA PRO A 320 6.98 -34.76 2.83
C PRO A 320 7.13 -33.24 3.03
N LEU A 321 8.00 -32.58 2.26
CA LEU A 321 8.16 -31.13 2.28
C LEU A 321 6.92 -30.44 1.71
N TRP A 322 6.41 -30.91 0.58
CA TRP A 322 5.23 -30.32 -0.07
C TRP A 322 4.00 -30.37 0.85
N THR A 323 3.82 -31.47 1.57
CA THR A 323 2.74 -31.61 2.54
C THR A 323 2.89 -30.63 3.69
N LYS A 324 4.11 -30.42 4.23
CA LYS A 324 4.35 -29.44 5.29
C LYS A 324 4.07 -28.01 4.82
N VAL A 325 4.58 -27.65 3.63
CA VAL A 325 4.34 -26.32 3.01
C VAL A 325 2.86 -26.07 2.85
N ARG A 326 2.12 -27.03 2.28
CA ARG A 326 0.66 -26.92 2.10
C ARG A 326 -0.04 -26.68 3.43
N GLN A 327 0.25 -27.48 4.45
CA GLN A 327 -0.39 -27.37 5.77
C GLN A 327 -0.13 -26.00 6.42
N VAL A 328 1.09 -25.50 6.39
CA VAL A 328 1.47 -24.21 7.00
C VAL A 328 0.77 -23.04 6.29
N VAL A 329 0.71 -23.08 4.95
CA VAL A 329 0.04 -22.05 4.14
C VAL A 329 -1.47 -22.11 4.34
N GLU A 330 -2.07 -23.31 4.33
CA GLU A 330 -3.51 -23.50 4.59
C GLU A 330 -3.90 -22.98 5.98
N GLN A 331 -3.10 -23.27 7.00
CA GLN A 331 -3.34 -22.76 8.36
C GLN A 331 -3.33 -21.24 8.39
N PHE A 332 -2.33 -20.60 7.77
CA PHE A 332 -2.24 -19.14 7.71
C PHE A 332 -3.44 -18.51 6.99
N LEU A 333 -3.82 -19.04 5.83
CA LEU A 333 -4.96 -18.53 5.06
C LEU A 333 -6.28 -18.77 5.79
N HIS A 334 -6.42 -19.89 6.51
CA HIS A 334 -7.59 -20.18 7.32
C HIS A 334 -7.75 -19.15 8.46
N GLU A 335 -6.67 -18.73 9.09
CA GLU A 335 -6.71 -17.66 10.09
C GLU A 335 -7.11 -16.32 9.46
N GLN A 336 -6.57 -15.98 8.26
CA GLN A 336 -6.99 -14.78 7.55
C GLN A 336 -8.48 -14.80 7.16
N TRP A 337 -9.00 -15.94 6.73
CA TRP A 337 -10.42 -16.12 6.47
C TRP A 337 -11.27 -15.95 7.73
N LYS A 338 -10.88 -16.50 8.87
CA LYS A 338 -11.57 -16.30 10.16
C LYS A 338 -11.59 -14.83 10.59
N HIS A 339 -10.55 -14.08 10.30
CA HIS A 339 -10.49 -12.63 10.54
C HIS A 339 -11.35 -11.83 9.57
N GLY A 340 -11.95 -12.46 8.57
CA GLY A 340 -12.80 -11.82 7.59
C GLY A 340 -12.04 -11.14 6.44
N ALA A 341 -10.81 -11.57 6.15
CA ALA A 341 -10.02 -11.04 5.03
C ALA A 341 -10.44 -11.63 3.68
N LEU A 342 -11.00 -12.85 3.71
CA LEU A 342 -11.40 -13.59 2.52
C LEU A 342 -12.91 -13.84 2.51
N SER A 343 -13.49 -13.87 1.31
CA SER A 343 -14.91 -14.12 1.07
C SER A 343 -15.16 -15.64 1.01
N GLY A 344 -16.34 -16.07 1.41
CA GLY A 344 -16.76 -17.47 1.38
C GLY A 344 -17.36 -17.90 2.72
N ILE A 345 -18.37 -18.75 2.68
CA ILE A 345 -19.02 -19.31 3.90
C ILE A 345 -18.16 -20.44 4.47
N LYS A 346 -17.43 -21.14 3.59
CA LYS A 346 -16.52 -22.22 3.95
C LYS A 346 -15.10 -21.90 3.47
N PRO A 347 -14.08 -22.51 4.11
CA PRO A 347 -12.67 -22.27 3.73
C PRO A 347 -12.38 -22.62 2.26
N ASP A 348 -12.95 -23.67 1.73
CA ASP A 348 -12.78 -24.13 0.34
C ASP A 348 -13.39 -23.19 -0.72
N GLU A 349 -14.32 -22.32 -0.31
CA GLU A 349 -14.81 -21.20 -1.14
C GLU A 349 -13.90 -19.96 -1.07
N ALA A 350 -13.13 -19.83 0.02
CA ALA A 350 -12.32 -18.65 0.32
C ALA A 350 -10.90 -18.74 -0.24
N PHE A 351 -10.31 -19.93 -0.23
CA PHE A 351 -8.96 -20.15 -0.73
C PHE A 351 -8.70 -21.61 -1.08
N PHE A 352 -7.67 -21.85 -1.87
CA PHE A 352 -7.08 -23.17 -2.05
C PHE A 352 -5.56 -23.09 -2.06
N VAL A 353 -4.92 -24.16 -1.63
CA VAL A 353 -3.47 -24.34 -1.67
C VAL A 353 -3.17 -25.67 -2.35
N LYS A 354 -2.37 -25.64 -3.40
CA LYS A 354 -1.95 -26.82 -4.13
C LYS A 354 -0.42 -26.84 -4.25
N CYS A 355 0.18 -27.84 -3.61
CA CYS A 355 1.62 -28.08 -3.62
C CYS A 355 1.82 -29.59 -3.66
N ASP A 356 1.95 -30.12 -4.86
CA ASP A 356 2.06 -31.57 -5.13
C ASP A 356 2.78 -31.81 -6.46
N GLN A 357 2.92 -33.05 -6.85
CA GLN A 357 3.58 -33.45 -8.09
C GLN A 357 2.93 -32.83 -9.35
N THR A 358 1.65 -32.45 -9.31
CA THR A 358 0.94 -31.84 -10.46
C THR A 358 1.23 -30.35 -10.61
N THR A 359 1.80 -29.70 -9.60
CA THR A 359 2.18 -28.27 -9.63
C THR A 359 3.61 -28.06 -10.13
N MET A 360 4.40 -29.11 -10.21
CA MET A 360 5.81 -29.09 -10.59
C MET A 360 6.06 -29.92 -11.83
N THR A 361 6.81 -29.37 -12.76
CA THR A 361 7.32 -30.12 -13.90
C THR A 361 8.62 -30.83 -13.50
N GLN A 362 9.05 -31.87 -14.28
CA GLN A 362 10.35 -32.49 -14.06
C GLN A 362 11.49 -31.47 -14.10
N GLN A 363 11.38 -30.46 -14.98
CA GLN A 363 12.36 -29.39 -15.06
C GLN A 363 12.40 -28.53 -13.76
N ASP A 364 11.25 -28.32 -13.08
CA ASP A 364 11.22 -27.61 -11.81
C ASP A 364 11.93 -28.41 -10.73
N LEU A 365 11.69 -29.73 -10.68
CA LEU A 365 12.36 -30.64 -9.74
C LEU A 365 13.86 -30.67 -9.97
N ASP A 366 14.31 -30.81 -11.23
CA ASP A 366 15.71 -30.83 -11.61
C ASP A 366 16.45 -29.51 -11.26
N GLN A 367 15.70 -28.40 -11.27
CA GLN A 367 16.22 -27.07 -10.88
C GLN A 367 16.05 -26.75 -9.40
N GLY A 368 15.56 -27.69 -8.59
CA GLY A 368 15.32 -27.49 -7.17
C GLY A 368 14.22 -26.46 -6.89
N ARG A 369 13.28 -26.24 -7.82
CA ARG A 369 12.16 -25.31 -7.64
C ARG A 369 10.95 -26.02 -7.04
N LEU A 370 10.45 -25.47 -5.95
CA LEU A 370 9.16 -25.84 -5.37
C LEU A 370 8.10 -24.85 -5.84
N VAL A 371 7.02 -25.35 -6.41
CA VAL A 371 5.89 -24.55 -6.92
C VAL A 371 4.65 -24.83 -6.10
N CYS A 372 4.18 -23.83 -5.38
CA CYS A 372 2.93 -23.85 -4.62
C CYS A 372 1.94 -22.90 -5.28
N LEU A 373 0.78 -23.40 -5.70
CA LEU A 373 -0.30 -22.60 -6.26
C LEU A 373 -1.30 -22.24 -5.15
N ILE A 374 -1.56 -20.95 -5.03
CA ILE A 374 -2.46 -20.40 -4.00
C ILE A 374 -3.51 -19.55 -4.72
N GLY A 375 -4.79 -19.89 -4.51
CA GLY A 375 -5.92 -19.08 -4.96
C GLY A 375 -6.65 -18.49 -3.76
N ILE A 376 -7.09 -17.25 -3.87
CA ILE A 376 -7.83 -16.54 -2.83
C ILE A 376 -9.06 -15.84 -3.40
N ALA A 377 -10.11 -15.73 -2.60
CA ALA A 377 -11.31 -14.94 -2.89
C ALA A 377 -11.31 -13.70 -1.98
N PRO A 378 -10.72 -12.54 -2.40
CA PRO A 378 -10.64 -11.36 -1.57
C PRO A 378 -11.99 -10.67 -1.43
N ILE A 379 -12.23 -10.03 -0.27
CA ILE A 379 -13.40 -9.18 -0.08
C ILE A 379 -13.26 -7.92 -0.93
N ARG A 380 -14.27 -7.63 -1.74
CA ARG A 380 -14.37 -6.42 -2.57
C ARG A 380 -15.26 -5.38 -1.91
N PRO A 381 -14.92 -4.08 -1.96
CA PRO A 381 -15.78 -3.03 -1.43
C PRO A 381 -17.04 -2.88 -2.27
N SER A 382 -18.15 -2.52 -1.62
CA SER A 382 -19.38 -2.11 -2.28
C SER A 382 -19.24 -0.64 -2.68
N GLU A 383 -19.17 -0.34 -3.99
CA GLU A 383 -19.11 1.03 -4.49
C GLU A 383 -20.50 1.65 -4.69
N PHE A 384 -21.51 0.80 -4.97
CA PHE A 384 -22.88 1.24 -5.24
C PHE A 384 -23.85 0.43 -4.42
N MET A 385 -24.81 1.14 -3.81
CA MET A 385 -25.91 0.54 -3.09
C MET A 385 -27.21 0.96 -3.78
N ILE A 386 -27.97 -0.01 -4.29
CA ILE A 386 -29.24 0.24 -4.97
C ILE A 386 -30.35 -0.19 -4.04
N PHE A 387 -31.23 0.75 -3.66
CA PHE A 387 -32.45 0.45 -2.91
C PHE A 387 -33.64 0.45 -3.88
N GLN A 388 -34.35 -0.66 -3.94
CA GLN A 388 -35.60 -0.74 -4.64
C GLN A 388 -36.73 -0.60 -3.61
N ILE A 389 -37.45 0.53 -3.65
CA ILE A 389 -38.63 0.74 -2.82
C ILE A 389 -39.84 0.42 -3.66
N VAL A 390 -40.54 -0.66 -3.35
CA VAL A 390 -41.81 -1.00 -3.96
C VAL A 390 -42.92 -0.45 -3.06
N LYS A 391 -43.67 0.50 -3.55
CA LYS A 391 -44.90 0.97 -2.89
C LYS A 391 -46.09 0.20 -3.46
N GLU A 392 -46.63 -0.73 -2.69
CA GLU A 392 -47.91 -1.33 -3.02
C GLU A 392 -48.98 -0.23 -2.87
N THR A 393 -49.57 0.18 -3.95
CA THR A 393 -50.85 0.94 -3.91
C THR A 393 -51.95 -0.04 -3.62
N ALA A 394 -52.55 0.08 -2.44
CA ALA A 394 -53.77 -0.67 -2.14
C ALA A 394 -54.81 -0.34 -3.19
N ASN A 395 -55.10 -1.29 -4.08
CA ASN A 395 -56.27 -1.24 -4.88
C ASN A 395 -57.45 -1.34 -3.93
N HIS A 396 -58.14 -0.25 -3.68
CA HIS A 396 -59.52 -0.29 -3.15
C HIS A 396 -60.40 -0.84 -4.26
N PRO A 397 -61.02 -2.02 -4.13
CA PRO A 397 -62.10 -2.41 -5.03
C PRO A 397 -63.32 -1.50 -4.76
N PRO A 398 -64.17 -1.27 -5.78
CA PRO A 398 -65.27 -0.35 -5.72
C PRO A 398 -66.36 -0.77 -4.73
#